data_5cb05f12ff002dea49f724775eefa587
#
_entry.id   5cb05f12ff002dea49f724775eefa587
#
_cell.length_a   1.000
_cell.length_b   1.000
_cell.length_c   1.000
_cell.angle_alpha   90.00
_cell.angle_beta   90.00
_cell.angle_gamma   90.00
#
_symmetry.space_group_name_H-M   'P 1'
#
loop_
_entity.id
_entity.type
_entity.pdbx_description
1 polymer ?
#
loop_
_entity_poly.entity_id
_entity_poly.type
_entity_poly.pdbx_seq_one_letter_code
_entity_poly.pdbx_strand_id
1 'polypeptide(L)'
;WQNCETVERFAQFGGMMAAHFSGRVSHFITLNEPQIVLKLGYADGIHAPGKRLSLPGLVSCWKNLMLAHGLSFRAIRNAAPEALIGIASTGKLCYPHSPADETTARQETFRLTDADWMFTHPIVLDAVCLGRVEPEPGALRGLLSAVTPAEWDTMHAVPDFIGVNSYNGSEIAAGPDGVPVYLPRPQGFACTALKWPITPEIMEYGYAFLFDRYRLPLYVTECGLSCNDHIFLDGQVHDADRIDFLHRYLLALRNGSERADIRGFFHWS
;
A
#
# COMPACT_ATOMS: atom_id res chain seq x y z
N TRP A 1 1.39 -18.83 2.32
CA TRP A 1 0.07 -18.44 1.82
C TRP A 1 -0.50 -19.37 0.73
N GLN A 2 0.27 -20.41 0.32
CA GLN A 2 -0.26 -21.43 -0.59
C GLN A 2 -1.23 -22.41 0.08
N ASN A 3 -1.15 -22.56 1.42
CA ASN A 3 -2.03 -23.45 2.19
C ASN A 3 -3.21 -22.63 2.75
N CYS A 4 -4.44 -23.01 2.43
CA CYS A 4 -5.67 -22.38 2.92
C CYS A 4 -5.83 -22.46 4.46
N GLU A 5 -5.29 -23.49 5.11
CA GLU A 5 -5.29 -23.57 6.58
C GLU A 5 -4.60 -22.37 7.24
N THR A 6 -3.61 -21.77 6.57
CA THR A 6 -2.93 -20.55 7.06
C THR A 6 -3.93 -19.40 7.25
N VAL A 7 -4.96 -19.32 6.43
CA VAL A 7 -6.00 -18.28 6.50
C VAL A 7 -6.74 -18.33 7.83
N GLU A 8 -7.19 -19.52 8.21
CA GLU A 8 -7.93 -19.74 9.46
C GLU A 8 -7.03 -19.53 10.69
N ARG A 9 -5.80 -20.07 10.64
CA ARG A 9 -4.82 -19.91 11.72
C ARG A 9 -4.45 -18.45 11.94
N PHE A 10 -4.31 -17.69 10.87
CA PHE A 10 -4.02 -16.26 10.95
C PHE A 10 -5.19 -15.49 11.57
N ALA A 11 -6.43 -15.81 11.20
CA ALA A 11 -7.60 -15.21 11.80
C ALA A 11 -7.74 -15.52 13.30
N GLN A 12 -7.49 -16.77 13.70
CA GLN A 12 -7.47 -17.18 15.10
C GLN A 12 -6.41 -16.40 15.89
N PHE A 13 -5.20 -16.26 15.32
CA PHE A 13 -4.13 -15.46 15.92
C PHE A 13 -4.55 -13.99 16.10
N GLY A 14 -5.14 -13.37 15.06
CA GLY A 14 -5.63 -11.99 15.11
C GLY A 14 -6.67 -11.79 16.23
N GLY A 15 -7.66 -12.69 16.35
CA GLY A 15 -8.67 -12.65 17.42
C GLY A 15 -8.07 -12.83 18.80
N MET A 16 -7.13 -13.76 18.97
CA MET A 16 -6.42 -14.00 20.23
C MET A 16 -5.61 -12.76 20.66
N MET A 17 -4.87 -12.13 19.73
CA MET A 17 -4.10 -10.92 20.01
C MET A 17 -5.02 -9.76 20.38
N ALA A 18 -6.13 -9.58 19.67
CA ALA A 18 -7.09 -8.55 19.99
C ALA A 18 -7.72 -8.74 21.37
N ALA A 19 -8.10 -9.96 21.74
CA ALA A 19 -8.61 -10.28 23.06
C ALA A 19 -7.58 -9.99 24.17
N HIS A 20 -6.30 -10.37 23.95
CA HIS A 20 -5.24 -10.14 24.92
C HIS A 20 -4.93 -8.65 25.14
N PHE A 21 -5.02 -7.83 24.07
CA PHE A 21 -4.72 -6.40 24.11
C PHE A 21 -5.95 -5.50 24.20
N SER A 22 -7.16 -6.06 24.30
CA SER A 22 -8.40 -5.29 24.43
C SER A 22 -8.31 -4.29 25.59
N GLY A 23 -8.77 -3.07 25.34
CA GLY A 23 -8.69 -1.95 26.29
C GLY A 23 -7.30 -1.31 26.44
N ARG A 24 -6.25 -1.88 25.84
CA ARG A 24 -4.89 -1.30 25.85
C ARG A 24 -4.42 -0.85 24.47
N VAL A 25 -4.90 -1.50 23.41
CA VAL A 25 -4.60 -1.16 22.03
C VAL A 25 -5.92 -0.80 21.35
N SER A 26 -5.96 0.40 20.76
CA SER A 26 -7.15 0.94 20.09
C SER A 26 -7.13 0.76 18.56
N HIS A 27 -5.98 0.44 17.98
CA HIS A 27 -5.83 0.28 16.52
C HIS A 27 -5.11 -1.02 16.20
N PHE A 28 -5.67 -1.82 15.30
CA PHE A 28 -5.08 -3.04 14.78
C PHE A 28 -4.95 -2.96 13.27
N ILE A 29 -3.87 -3.49 12.74
CA ILE A 29 -3.67 -3.67 11.30
C ILE A 29 -3.65 -5.18 11.04
N THR A 30 -4.52 -5.66 10.15
CA THR A 30 -4.63 -7.08 9.83
C THR A 30 -3.41 -7.59 9.07
N LEU A 31 -3.06 -6.91 7.97
CA LEU A 31 -1.92 -7.23 7.11
C LEU A 31 -1.11 -5.97 6.86
N ASN A 32 0.21 -6.11 6.90
CA ASN A 32 1.14 -5.11 6.41
C ASN A 32 1.69 -5.56 5.05
N GLU A 33 1.56 -4.70 4.05
CA GLU A 33 2.11 -4.86 2.71
C GLU A 33 1.89 -6.24 2.07
N PRO A 34 0.67 -6.74 1.92
CA PRO A 34 0.44 -8.02 1.24
C PRO A 34 0.99 -8.03 -0.20
N GLN A 35 1.14 -6.87 -0.83
CA GLN A 35 1.79 -6.69 -2.12
C GLN A 35 3.26 -7.14 -2.10
N ILE A 36 4.00 -6.78 -1.05
CA ILE A 36 5.41 -7.14 -0.89
C ILE A 36 5.56 -8.63 -0.59
N VAL A 37 4.66 -9.19 0.22
CA VAL A 37 4.61 -10.63 0.45
C VAL A 37 4.50 -11.38 -0.88
N LEU A 38 3.57 -10.96 -1.76
CA LEU A 38 3.38 -11.59 -3.07
C LEU A 38 4.58 -11.36 -3.98
N LYS A 39 4.97 -10.10 -4.19
CA LYS A 39 6.00 -9.76 -5.16
C LYS A 39 7.37 -10.32 -4.75
N LEU A 40 7.85 -9.97 -3.57
CA LEU A 40 9.21 -10.33 -3.17
C LEU A 40 9.30 -11.75 -2.61
N GLY A 41 8.25 -12.28 -1.98
CA GLY A 41 8.24 -13.61 -1.40
C GLY A 41 7.88 -14.73 -2.37
N TYR A 42 6.95 -14.49 -3.28
CA TYR A 42 6.38 -15.54 -4.13
C TYR A 42 6.58 -15.34 -5.64
N ALA A 43 6.87 -14.11 -6.12
CA ALA A 43 7.18 -13.87 -7.52
C ALA A 43 8.69 -13.77 -7.77
N ASP A 44 9.36 -12.85 -7.10
CA ASP A 44 10.80 -12.59 -7.27
C ASP A 44 11.67 -13.58 -6.47
N GLY A 45 11.16 -14.09 -5.35
CA GLY A 45 11.82 -15.06 -4.50
C GLY A 45 13.01 -14.52 -3.71
N ILE A 46 13.07 -13.22 -3.46
CA ILE A 46 14.16 -12.56 -2.71
C ILE A 46 13.84 -12.38 -1.22
N HIS A 47 12.56 -12.43 -0.84
CA HIS A 47 12.12 -12.51 0.55
C HIS A 47 11.60 -13.92 0.87
N ALA A 48 11.45 -14.24 2.17
CA ALA A 48 10.82 -15.50 2.57
C ALA A 48 9.37 -15.56 2.02
N PRO A 49 8.92 -16.71 1.53
CA PRO A 49 9.56 -18.04 1.55
C PRO A 49 10.50 -18.32 0.38
N GLY A 50 10.88 -17.34 -0.44
CA GLY A 50 11.85 -17.51 -1.52
C GLY A 50 11.33 -18.32 -2.73
N LYS A 51 10.03 -18.30 -2.96
CA LYS A 51 9.38 -19.04 -4.07
C LYS A 51 9.24 -18.17 -5.32
N ARG A 52 9.14 -18.85 -6.47
CA ARG A 52 8.84 -18.22 -7.76
C ARG A 52 7.67 -18.96 -8.39
N LEU A 53 6.48 -18.42 -8.19
CA LEU A 53 5.23 -19.03 -8.65
C LEU A 53 4.82 -18.48 -10.01
N SER A 54 4.04 -19.29 -10.75
CA SER A 54 3.32 -18.84 -11.93
C SER A 54 2.15 -17.91 -11.54
N LEU A 55 1.59 -17.18 -12.51
CA LEU A 55 0.47 -16.27 -12.27
C LEU A 55 -0.71 -16.94 -11.54
N PRO A 56 -1.19 -18.15 -11.89
CA PRO A 56 -2.23 -18.82 -11.11
C PRO A 56 -1.86 -19.07 -9.66
N GLY A 57 -0.59 -19.45 -9.39
CA GLY A 57 -0.09 -19.64 -8.02
C GLY A 57 -0.04 -18.34 -7.23
N LEU A 58 0.35 -17.24 -7.86
CA LEU A 58 0.36 -15.90 -7.25
C LEU A 58 -1.05 -15.42 -6.93
N VAL A 59 -2.01 -15.61 -7.84
CA VAL A 59 -3.43 -15.26 -7.62
C VAL A 59 -4.01 -16.10 -6.48
N SER A 60 -3.63 -17.38 -6.37
CA SER A 60 -4.05 -18.24 -5.24
C SER A 60 -3.50 -17.72 -3.90
N CYS A 61 -2.23 -17.30 -3.84
CA CYS A 61 -1.65 -16.69 -2.64
C CYS A 61 -2.30 -15.34 -2.30
N TRP A 62 -2.55 -14.49 -3.31
CA TRP A 62 -3.28 -13.25 -3.15
C TRP A 62 -4.68 -13.48 -2.55
N LYS A 63 -5.42 -14.44 -3.11
CA LYS A 63 -6.75 -14.82 -2.61
C LYS A 63 -6.69 -15.19 -1.12
N ASN A 64 -5.75 -16.04 -0.74
CA ASN A 64 -5.59 -16.45 0.65
C ASN A 64 -5.21 -15.28 1.59
N LEU A 65 -4.41 -14.33 1.13
CA LEU A 65 -4.11 -13.09 1.88
C LEU A 65 -5.38 -12.25 2.09
N MET A 66 -6.19 -12.06 1.06
CA MET A 66 -7.42 -11.27 1.17
C MET A 66 -8.47 -11.97 2.04
N LEU A 67 -8.62 -13.29 1.93
CA LEU A 67 -9.46 -14.08 2.84
C LEU A 67 -8.98 -13.97 4.30
N ALA A 68 -7.66 -14.01 4.51
CA ALA A 68 -7.07 -13.85 5.85
C ALA A 68 -7.38 -12.47 6.44
N HIS A 69 -7.33 -11.40 5.63
CA HIS A 69 -7.80 -10.07 6.05
C HIS A 69 -9.25 -10.13 6.55
N GLY A 70 -10.16 -10.64 5.71
CA GLY A 70 -11.58 -10.63 6.03
C GLY A 70 -11.93 -11.45 7.28
N LEU A 71 -11.33 -12.64 7.43
CA LEU A 71 -11.56 -13.46 8.62
C LEU A 71 -10.91 -12.85 9.87
N SER A 72 -9.69 -12.29 9.75
CA SER A 72 -9.04 -11.61 10.87
C SER A 72 -9.78 -10.36 11.30
N PHE A 73 -10.29 -9.58 10.36
CA PHE A 73 -11.11 -8.40 10.64
C PHE A 73 -12.31 -8.77 11.53
N ARG A 74 -13.05 -9.82 11.16
CA ARG A 74 -14.21 -10.30 11.93
C ARG A 74 -13.80 -10.84 13.30
N ALA A 75 -12.70 -11.60 13.37
CA ALA A 75 -12.20 -12.16 14.62
C ALA A 75 -11.74 -11.05 15.59
N ILE A 76 -11.03 -10.04 15.10
CA ILE A 76 -10.60 -8.88 15.89
C ILE A 76 -11.81 -8.06 16.34
N ARG A 77 -12.76 -7.78 15.46
CA ARG A 77 -14.00 -7.05 15.79
C ARG A 77 -14.80 -7.73 16.89
N ASN A 78 -14.90 -9.05 16.85
CA ASN A 78 -15.59 -9.82 17.88
C ASN A 78 -14.86 -9.78 19.24
N ALA A 79 -13.52 -9.79 19.22
CA ALA A 79 -12.71 -9.81 20.44
C ALA A 79 -12.49 -8.41 21.05
N ALA A 80 -12.48 -7.35 20.24
CA ALA A 80 -12.27 -5.96 20.61
C ALA A 80 -13.21 -5.04 19.81
N PRO A 81 -14.51 -4.97 20.16
CA PRO A 81 -15.54 -4.28 19.38
C PRO A 81 -15.27 -2.79 19.14
N GLU A 82 -14.63 -2.12 20.09
CA GLU A 82 -14.33 -0.68 20.06
C GLU A 82 -13.04 -0.33 19.31
N ALA A 83 -12.24 -1.34 18.95
CA ALA A 83 -10.97 -1.10 18.26
C ALA A 83 -11.20 -0.71 16.80
N LEU A 84 -10.35 0.19 16.29
CA LEU A 84 -10.27 0.50 14.87
C LEU A 84 -9.37 -0.53 14.18
N ILE A 85 -9.86 -1.09 13.08
CA ILE A 85 -9.18 -2.17 12.37
C ILE A 85 -8.86 -1.69 10.95
N GLY A 86 -7.56 -1.66 10.62
CA GLY A 86 -7.05 -1.24 9.33
C GLY A 86 -6.35 -2.35 8.55
N ILE A 87 -5.89 -1.99 7.37
CA ILE A 87 -4.94 -2.73 6.54
C ILE A 87 -3.88 -1.76 6.05
N ALA A 88 -2.60 -2.13 6.08
CA ALA A 88 -1.53 -1.31 5.54
C ALA A 88 -1.17 -1.77 4.13
N SER A 89 -1.34 -0.87 3.17
CA SER A 89 -1.12 -1.10 1.75
C SER A 89 0.10 -0.32 1.27
N THR A 90 0.86 -0.91 0.35
CA THR A 90 1.90 -0.21 -0.41
C THR A 90 1.64 -0.37 -1.89
N GLY A 91 2.25 0.48 -2.71
CA GLY A 91 2.06 0.36 -4.16
C GLY A 91 2.45 1.62 -4.91
N LYS A 92 2.25 1.57 -6.20
CA LYS A 92 2.50 2.67 -7.10
C LYS A 92 1.62 3.87 -6.73
N LEU A 93 2.26 5.01 -6.48
CA LEU A 93 1.62 6.31 -6.38
C LEU A 93 2.14 7.20 -7.50
N CYS A 94 1.24 7.88 -8.20
CA CYS A 94 1.57 8.81 -9.25
C CYS A 94 1.17 10.24 -8.85
N TYR A 95 1.92 11.22 -9.34
CA TYR A 95 1.59 12.64 -9.19
C TYR A 95 1.66 13.34 -10.55
N PRO A 96 0.87 14.40 -10.77
CA PRO A 96 0.82 15.06 -12.06
C PRO A 96 2.03 15.96 -12.30
N HIS A 97 2.48 16.07 -13.54
CA HIS A 97 3.47 17.06 -13.97
C HIS A 97 2.93 18.49 -13.89
N SER A 98 1.68 18.65 -14.23
CA SER A 98 0.94 19.91 -14.13
C SER A 98 -0.49 19.65 -13.64
N PRO A 99 -1.23 20.68 -13.19
CA PRO A 99 -2.62 20.48 -12.78
C PRO A 99 -3.52 19.86 -13.85
N ALA A 100 -3.21 20.08 -15.13
CA ALA A 100 -3.96 19.48 -16.25
C ALA A 100 -3.78 17.94 -16.33
N ASP A 101 -2.71 17.41 -15.79
CA ASP A 101 -2.37 15.98 -15.84
C ASP A 101 -2.94 15.18 -14.65
N GLU A 102 -3.65 15.82 -13.72
CA GLU A 102 -4.12 15.18 -12.47
C GLU A 102 -5.02 13.96 -12.74
N THR A 103 -5.91 14.05 -13.72
CA THR A 103 -6.77 12.93 -14.10
C THR A 103 -5.97 11.74 -14.58
N THR A 104 -4.95 11.96 -15.42
CA THR A 104 -4.08 10.91 -15.96
C THR A 104 -3.24 10.27 -14.85
N ALA A 105 -2.66 11.08 -13.96
CA ALA A 105 -1.89 10.57 -12.81
C ALA A 105 -2.77 9.74 -11.87
N ARG A 106 -4.01 10.16 -11.62
CA ARG A 106 -4.99 9.39 -10.83
C ARG A 106 -5.31 8.05 -11.49
N GLN A 107 -5.61 8.05 -12.78
CA GLN A 107 -5.91 6.82 -13.52
C GLN A 107 -4.74 5.84 -13.46
N GLU A 108 -3.50 6.35 -13.65
CA GLU A 108 -2.30 5.53 -13.63
C GLU A 108 -1.97 4.99 -12.22
N THR A 109 -2.31 5.72 -11.15
CA THR A 109 -2.18 5.23 -9.76
C THR A 109 -3.03 3.97 -9.54
N PHE A 110 -4.20 3.88 -10.15
CA PHE A 110 -5.14 2.77 -9.97
C PHE A 110 -5.15 1.75 -11.11
N ARG A 111 -4.26 1.89 -12.07
CA ARG A 111 -4.19 1.00 -13.22
C ARG A 111 -3.68 -0.38 -12.82
N LEU A 112 -4.42 -1.43 -13.23
CA LEU A 112 -4.09 -2.85 -13.03
C LEU A 112 -3.93 -3.54 -14.36
N THR A 113 -2.76 -4.11 -14.64
CA THR A 113 -2.46 -4.87 -15.86
C THR A 113 -1.85 -6.21 -15.51
N ASP A 114 -1.77 -7.15 -16.45
CA ASP A 114 -1.08 -8.42 -16.25
C ASP A 114 0.40 -8.25 -15.87
N ALA A 115 1.05 -7.19 -16.35
CA ALA A 115 2.45 -6.91 -16.08
C ALA A 115 2.67 -6.16 -14.75
N ASP A 116 1.71 -5.33 -14.35
CA ASP A 116 1.82 -4.46 -13.18
C ASP A 116 0.54 -4.52 -12.34
N TRP A 117 0.44 -5.51 -11.47
CA TRP A 117 -0.68 -5.69 -10.56
C TRP A 117 -0.25 -5.88 -9.10
N MET A 118 0.85 -6.59 -8.87
CA MET A 118 1.25 -6.97 -7.52
C MET A 118 1.67 -5.78 -6.66
N PHE A 119 2.31 -4.77 -7.25
CA PHE A 119 2.75 -3.57 -6.54
C PHE A 119 1.82 -2.39 -6.83
N THR A 120 0.53 -2.58 -6.56
CA THR A 120 -0.51 -1.57 -6.74
C THR A 120 -1.47 -1.57 -5.55
N HIS A 121 -2.05 -0.42 -5.23
CA HIS A 121 -3.05 -0.33 -4.17
C HIS A 121 -4.36 -1.05 -4.51
N PRO A 122 -4.91 -0.98 -5.75
CA PRO A 122 -6.19 -1.59 -6.08
C PRO A 122 -6.25 -3.09 -5.88
N ILE A 123 -5.15 -3.83 -6.12
CA ILE A 123 -5.19 -5.29 -5.95
C ILE A 123 -5.55 -5.72 -4.52
N VAL A 124 -5.29 -4.87 -3.55
CA VAL A 124 -5.61 -5.10 -2.14
C VAL A 124 -6.84 -4.29 -1.73
N LEU A 125 -6.79 -2.98 -1.93
CA LEU A 125 -7.82 -2.10 -1.39
C LEU A 125 -9.17 -2.24 -2.10
N ASP A 126 -9.20 -2.48 -3.43
CA ASP A 126 -10.46 -2.74 -4.12
C ASP A 126 -11.11 -4.03 -3.62
N ALA A 127 -10.30 -5.08 -3.37
CA ALA A 127 -10.82 -6.34 -2.85
C ALA A 127 -11.51 -6.17 -1.49
N VAL A 128 -10.86 -5.44 -0.56
CA VAL A 128 -11.35 -5.34 0.82
C VAL A 128 -12.36 -4.20 1.02
N CYS A 129 -12.24 -3.09 0.28
CA CYS A 129 -13.11 -1.93 0.42
C CYS A 129 -14.29 -1.94 -0.54
N LEU A 130 -14.11 -2.47 -1.77
CA LEU A 130 -15.13 -2.44 -2.82
C LEU A 130 -15.73 -3.82 -3.13
N GLY A 131 -15.17 -4.91 -2.58
CA GLY A 131 -15.62 -6.28 -2.81
C GLY A 131 -15.39 -6.79 -4.23
N ARG A 132 -14.49 -6.16 -4.98
CA ARG A 132 -14.17 -6.53 -6.37
C ARG A 132 -12.82 -5.95 -6.79
N VAL A 133 -12.19 -6.57 -7.78
CA VAL A 133 -11.00 -6.06 -8.44
C VAL A 133 -11.20 -6.13 -9.96
N GLU A 134 -10.97 -5.02 -10.65
CA GLU A 134 -11.23 -4.90 -12.09
C GLU A 134 -9.94 -4.54 -12.86
N PRO A 135 -9.07 -5.52 -13.15
CA PRO A 135 -7.90 -5.28 -13.99
C PRO A 135 -8.29 -5.08 -15.45
N GLU A 136 -7.37 -4.54 -16.26
CA GLU A 136 -7.52 -4.51 -17.71
C GLU A 136 -7.76 -5.91 -18.27
N PRO A 137 -8.35 -6.03 -19.48
CA PRO A 137 -8.53 -7.32 -20.13
C PRO A 137 -7.21 -8.08 -20.26
N GLY A 138 -7.16 -9.32 -19.74
CA GLY A 138 -5.94 -10.14 -19.72
C GLY A 138 -6.09 -11.41 -18.89
N ALA A 139 -4.98 -12.10 -18.69
CA ALA A 139 -4.93 -13.35 -17.94
C ALA A 139 -5.31 -13.17 -16.44
N LEU A 140 -4.90 -12.06 -15.83
CA LEU A 140 -5.25 -11.74 -14.44
C LEU A 140 -6.77 -11.64 -14.28
N ARG A 141 -7.47 -10.91 -15.17
CA ARG A 141 -8.93 -10.79 -15.13
C ARG A 141 -9.59 -12.16 -15.24
N GLY A 142 -9.09 -13.01 -16.14
CA GLY A 142 -9.60 -14.38 -16.28
C GLY A 142 -9.45 -15.23 -15.02
N LEU A 143 -8.33 -15.11 -14.31
CA LEU A 143 -8.11 -15.83 -13.05
C LEU A 143 -8.96 -15.27 -11.90
N LEU A 144 -9.14 -13.95 -11.81
CA LEU A 144 -9.98 -13.33 -10.78
C LEU A 144 -11.46 -13.66 -10.98
N SER A 145 -11.92 -13.91 -12.19
CA SER A 145 -13.30 -14.35 -12.46
C SER A 145 -13.65 -15.74 -11.89
N ALA A 146 -12.63 -16.51 -11.51
CA ALA A 146 -12.81 -17.81 -10.84
C ALA A 146 -12.99 -17.69 -9.31
N VAL A 147 -12.80 -16.51 -8.73
CA VAL A 147 -13.09 -16.25 -7.32
C VAL A 147 -14.59 -16.26 -7.11
N THR A 148 -15.04 -17.11 -6.20
CA THR A 148 -16.49 -17.31 -5.94
C THR A 148 -17.13 -16.10 -5.23
N PRO A 149 -18.45 -15.90 -5.36
CA PRO A 149 -19.15 -14.85 -4.62
C PRO A 149 -18.93 -14.95 -3.09
N ALA A 150 -18.93 -16.15 -2.53
CA ALA A 150 -18.69 -16.34 -1.09
C ALA A 150 -17.26 -15.95 -0.65
N GLU A 151 -16.26 -16.18 -1.52
CA GLU A 151 -14.89 -15.71 -1.26
C GLU A 151 -14.84 -14.18 -1.34
N TRP A 152 -15.47 -13.55 -2.33
CA TRP A 152 -15.58 -12.09 -2.41
C TRP A 152 -16.25 -11.49 -1.17
N ASP A 153 -17.37 -12.06 -0.71
CA ASP A 153 -18.06 -11.62 0.51
C ASP A 153 -17.17 -11.76 1.75
N THR A 154 -16.31 -12.78 1.78
CA THR A 154 -15.35 -12.97 2.88
C THR A 154 -14.25 -11.93 2.84
N MET A 155 -13.70 -11.63 1.67
CA MET A 155 -12.65 -10.62 1.47
C MET A 155 -13.16 -9.20 1.73
N HIS A 156 -14.41 -8.92 1.34
CA HIS A 156 -15.07 -7.62 1.53
C HIS A 156 -15.34 -7.38 3.02
N ALA A 157 -14.32 -6.93 3.71
CA ALA A 157 -14.36 -6.52 5.10
C ALA A 157 -13.76 -5.11 5.18
N VAL A 158 -14.63 -4.10 4.99
CA VAL A 158 -14.23 -2.69 4.88
C VAL A 158 -13.52 -2.27 6.16
N PRO A 159 -12.25 -1.86 6.10
CA PRO A 159 -11.50 -1.43 7.27
C PRO A 159 -12.01 -0.08 7.79
N ASP A 160 -11.77 0.21 9.07
CA ASP A 160 -12.10 1.51 9.66
C ASP A 160 -11.13 2.61 9.20
N PHE A 161 -9.94 2.23 8.75
CA PHE A 161 -8.92 3.11 8.18
C PHE A 161 -7.99 2.35 7.23
N ILE A 162 -7.34 3.09 6.35
CA ILE A 162 -6.29 2.56 5.47
C ILE A 162 -4.94 3.08 5.94
N GLY A 163 -4.01 2.19 6.23
CA GLY A 163 -2.59 2.48 6.35
C GLY A 163 -1.94 2.52 4.97
N VAL A 164 -1.07 3.49 4.74
CA VAL A 164 -0.33 3.63 3.49
C VAL A 164 1.16 3.73 3.79
N ASN A 165 1.91 2.73 3.30
CA ASN A 165 3.37 2.78 3.32
C ASN A 165 3.82 3.43 2.03
N SER A 166 4.44 4.60 2.11
CA SER A 166 4.75 5.43 0.94
C SER A 166 6.11 6.10 1.06
N TYR A 167 6.99 5.84 0.09
CA TYR A 167 8.35 6.34 0.09
C TYR A 167 8.68 7.20 -1.13
N ASN A 168 8.13 6.84 -2.28
CA ASN A 168 8.35 7.53 -3.54
C ASN A 168 7.23 7.24 -4.54
N GLY A 169 7.21 7.94 -5.67
CA GLY A 169 6.26 7.74 -6.75
C GLY A 169 6.76 8.23 -8.10
N SER A 170 5.85 8.27 -9.07
CA SER A 170 6.16 8.59 -10.46
C SER A 170 5.44 9.86 -10.91
N GLU A 171 6.17 10.71 -11.62
CA GLU A 171 5.63 11.90 -12.27
C GLU A 171 4.99 11.51 -13.59
N ILE A 172 3.74 11.94 -13.81
CA ILE A 172 2.94 11.58 -14.98
C ILE A 172 2.48 12.83 -15.71
N ALA A 173 2.69 12.85 -17.03
CA ALA A 173 2.06 13.79 -17.94
C ALA A 173 1.05 13.07 -18.84
N ALA A 174 0.03 13.78 -19.30
CA ALA A 174 -0.87 13.31 -20.33
C ALA A 174 -0.17 13.42 -21.70
N GLY A 175 0.10 12.30 -22.32
CA GLY A 175 0.59 12.24 -23.69
C GLY A 175 -0.51 12.42 -24.73
N PRO A 176 -0.18 12.29 -26.02
CA PRO A 176 -1.17 12.25 -27.07
C PRO A 176 -2.26 11.21 -26.78
N ASP A 177 -3.50 11.53 -27.06
CA ASP A 177 -4.66 10.65 -26.84
C ASP A 177 -4.92 10.26 -25.37
N GLY A 178 -4.36 11.00 -24.41
CA GLY A 178 -4.54 10.75 -22.98
C GLY A 178 -3.73 9.58 -22.43
N VAL A 179 -2.81 9.02 -23.21
CA VAL A 179 -1.92 7.94 -22.75
C VAL A 179 -0.95 8.49 -21.71
N PRO A 180 -0.80 7.83 -20.54
CA PRO A 180 0.11 8.31 -19.52
C PRO A 180 1.58 8.21 -19.96
N VAL A 181 2.32 9.29 -19.75
CA VAL A 181 3.76 9.36 -20.00
C VAL A 181 4.48 9.51 -18.66
N TYR A 182 5.30 8.52 -18.35
CA TYR A 182 6.21 8.58 -17.20
C TYR A 182 7.38 9.50 -17.54
N LEU A 183 7.50 10.59 -16.82
CA LEU A 183 8.58 11.54 -17.06
C LEU A 183 9.90 11.01 -16.53
N PRO A 184 10.97 11.06 -17.35
CA PRO A 184 12.30 10.66 -16.91
C PRO A 184 12.85 11.67 -15.89
N ARG A 185 13.53 11.16 -14.89
CA ARG A 185 14.21 12.03 -13.92
C ARG A 185 15.52 12.55 -14.50
N PRO A 186 15.82 13.85 -14.33
CA PRO A 186 17.08 14.40 -14.80
C PRO A 186 18.26 13.84 -14.02
N GLN A 187 19.45 13.93 -14.61
CA GLN A 187 20.69 13.60 -13.92
C GLN A 187 20.84 14.45 -12.65
N GLY A 188 21.21 13.82 -11.53
CA GLY A 188 21.34 14.51 -10.25
C GLY A 188 20.03 14.68 -9.49
N PHE A 189 18.94 14.03 -9.93
CA PHE A 189 17.71 13.98 -9.15
C PHE A 189 17.98 13.39 -7.76
N ALA A 190 17.42 14.00 -6.72
CA ALA A 190 17.64 13.59 -5.34
C ALA A 190 17.13 12.15 -5.09
N CYS A 191 18.00 11.32 -4.51
CA CYS A 191 17.70 9.93 -4.20
C CYS A 191 18.21 9.55 -2.81
N THR A 192 17.53 8.57 -2.19
CA THR A 192 17.97 7.93 -0.96
C THR A 192 19.23 7.06 -1.19
N ALA A 193 19.82 6.51 -0.13
CA ALA A 193 20.95 5.57 -0.24
C ALA A 193 20.57 4.31 -1.05
N LEU A 194 19.32 3.86 -1.00
CA LEU A 194 18.76 2.77 -1.82
C LEU A 194 18.45 3.20 -3.28
N LYS A 195 18.82 4.41 -3.68
CA LYS A 195 18.52 4.98 -5.01
C LYS A 195 17.03 5.16 -5.28
N TRP A 196 16.21 5.23 -4.26
CA TRP A 196 14.81 5.60 -4.39
C TRP A 196 14.72 7.12 -4.55
N PRO A 197 13.92 7.61 -5.51
CA PRO A 197 13.79 9.03 -5.73
C PRO A 197 13.04 9.71 -4.58
N ILE A 198 13.40 10.95 -4.30
CA ILE A 198 12.72 11.79 -3.30
C ILE A 198 11.63 12.56 -4.02
N THR A 199 10.37 12.17 -3.81
CA THR A 199 9.18 12.69 -4.52
C THR A 199 8.06 12.99 -3.51
N PRO A 200 8.17 14.09 -2.75
CA PRO A 200 7.20 14.44 -1.72
C PRO A 200 5.78 14.68 -2.26
N GLU A 201 5.62 14.97 -3.55
CA GLU A 201 4.34 15.22 -4.21
C GLU A 201 3.34 14.07 -4.05
N ILE A 202 3.83 12.84 -3.82
CA ILE A 202 2.96 11.69 -3.55
C ILE A 202 2.13 11.87 -2.27
N MET A 203 2.64 12.61 -1.29
CA MET A 203 1.94 12.86 -0.03
C MET A 203 0.73 13.77 -0.21
N GLU A 204 0.75 14.63 -1.22
CA GLU A 204 -0.39 15.47 -1.60
C GLU A 204 -1.35 14.71 -2.52
N TYR A 205 -0.87 14.32 -3.71
CA TYR A 205 -1.72 13.76 -4.74
C TYR A 205 -2.12 12.30 -4.48
N GLY A 206 -1.18 11.46 -4.08
CA GLY A 206 -1.43 10.04 -3.83
C GLY A 206 -2.48 9.83 -2.74
N TYR A 207 -2.38 10.58 -1.63
CA TYR A 207 -3.33 10.49 -0.53
C TYR A 207 -4.71 11.06 -0.92
N ALA A 208 -4.75 12.17 -1.67
CA ALA A 208 -6.00 12.69 -2.21
C ALA A 208 -6.70 11.67 -3.13
N PHE A 209 -5.94 10.99 -4.00
CA PHE A 209 -6.49 9.98 -4.91
C PHE A 209 -7.03 8.75 -4.16
N LEU A 210 -6.30 8.27 -3.15
CA LEU A 210 -6.74 7.16 -2.31
C LEU A 210 -8.02 7.54 -1.53
N PHE A 211 -8.06 8.71 -0.93
CA PHE A 211 -9.24 9.18 -0.21
C PHE A 211 -10.44 9.35 -1.13
N ASP A 212 -10.25 9.92 -2.32
CA ASP A 212 -11.32 10.06 -3.31
C ASP A 212 -11.93 8.73 -3.74
N ARG A 213 -11.11 7.66 -3.82
CA ARG A 213 -11.57 6.34 -4.24
C ARG A 213 -12.27 5.57 -3.12
N TYR A 214 -11.69 5.57 -1.92
CA TYR A 214 -12.14 4.67 -0.84
C TYR A 214 -12.95 5.38 0.25
N ARG A 215 -12.86 6.69 0.39
CA ARG A 215 -13.59 7.51 1.37
C ARG A 215 -13.40 7.07 2.82
N LEU A 216 -12.25 6.53 3.15
CA LEU A 216 -11.87 6.08 4.49
C LEU A 216 -10.73 6.95 5.06
N PRO A 217 -10.65 7.11 6.38
CA PRO A 217 -9.51 7.76 7.02
C PRO A 217 -8.19 7.11 6.61
N LEU A 218 -7.15 7.92 6.39
CA LEU A 218 -5.83 7.47 5.99
C LEU A 218 -4.81 7.70 7.11
N TYR A 219 -3.89 6.77 7.25
CA TYR A 219 -2.69 6.93 8.08
C TYR A 219 -1.46 6.68 7.21
N VAL A 220 -0.46 7.56 7.30
CA VAL A 220 0.88 7.26 6.80
C VAL A 220 1.48 6.28 7.78
N THR A 221 1.42 4.98 7.47
CA THR A 221 1.93 3.93 8.37
C THR A 221 3.43 3.71 8.23
N GLU A 222 4.00 4.08 7.08
CA GLU A 222 5.45 4.14 6.90
C GLU A 222 5.81 5.23 5.89
N CYS A 223 6.78 6.07 6.26
CA CYS A 223 7.45 7.02 5.36
C CYS A 223 8.80 7.40 5.94
N GLY A 224 9.83 7.42 5.11
CA GLY A 224 11.19 7.78 5.51
C GLY A 224 12.20 7.47 4.41
N LEU A 225 13.48 7.51 4.73
CA LEU A 225 14.54 7.26 3.75
C LEU A 225 15.71 6.50 4.36
N SER A 226 16.40 5.74 3.52
CA SER A 226 17.72 5.20 3.84
C SER A 226 18.78 6.26 3.62
N CYS A 227 19.71 6.41 4.58
CA CYS A 227 20.88 7.28 4.51
C CYS A 227 22.18 6.48 4.61
N ASN A 228 23.28 7.08 4.21
CA ASN A 228 24.63 6.56 4.48
C ASN A 228 25.10 7.13 5.83
N ASP A 229 24.54 6.60 6.92
CA ASP A 229 24.81 7.08 8.26
C ASP A 229 26.25 6.79 8.68
N HIS A 230 26.91 7.78 9.27
CA HIS A 230 28.25 7.65 9.84
C HIS A 230 28.47 8.70 10.94
N ILE A 231 29.44 8.45 11.78
CA ILE A 231 29.91 9.43 12.77
C ILE A 231 30.91 10.36 12.08
N PHE A 232 30.66 11.66 12.09
CA PHE A 232 31.52 12.67 11.52
C PHE A 232 32.77 12.91 12.39
N LEU A 233 33.75 13.69 11.86
CA LEU A 233 35.00 13.98 12.56
C LEU A 233 34.82 14.69 13.90
N ASP A 234 33.70 15.38 14.09
CA ASP A 234 33.34 16.04 15.36
C ASP A 234 32.68 15.08 16.36
N GLY A 235 32.59 13.79 16.03
CA GLY A 235 31.98 12.77 16.86
C GLY A 235 30.45 12.77 16.87
N GLN A 236 29.80 13.54 15.98
CA GLN A 236 28.34 13.64 15.90
C GLN A 236 27.78 12.93 14.66
N VAL A 237 26.48 12.63 14.69
CA VAL A 237 25.67 12.24 13.53
C VAL A 237 24.87 13.47 13.11
N HIS A 238 25.13 13.95 11.89
CA HIS A 238 24.41 15.10 11.31
C HIS A 238 23.32 14.58 10.38
N ASP A 239 22.09 14.63 10.78
CA ASP A 239 20.94 14.00 10.12
C ASP A 239 20.27 14.92 9.08
N ALA A 240 21.06 15.74 8.38
CA ALA A 240 20.58 16.77 7.47
C ALA A 240 19.66 16.23 6.37
N ASP A 241 20.03 15.10 5.76
CA ASP A 241 19.25 14.50 4.67
C ASP A 241 17.88 14.03 5.17
N ARG A 242 17.83 13.41 6.38
CA ARG A 242 16.59 12.91 6.97
C ARG A 242 15.69 14.06 7.42
N ILE A 243 16.29 15.14 7.95
CA ILE A 243 15.57 16.36 8.34
C ILE A 243 14.94 17.02 7.11
N ASP A 244 15.72 17.23 6.02
CA ASP A 244 15.21 17.82 4.76
C ASP A 244 14.11 16.96 4.14
N PHE A 245 14.31 15.64 4.07
CA PHE A 245 13.29 14.69 3.58
C PHE A 245 11.99 14.83 4.34
N LEU A 246 12.03 14.68 5.67
CA LEU A 246 10.85 14.75 6.51
C LEU A 246 10.14 16.10 6.39
N HIS A 247 10.90 17.19 6.33
CA HIS A 247 10.32 18.52 6.16
C HIS A 247 9.53 18.63 4.85
N ARG A 248 10.10 18.18 3.72
CA ARG A 248 9.43 18.19 2.40
C ARG A 248 8.17 17.32 2.40
N TYR A 249 8.28 16.10 2.91
CA TYR A 249 7.17 15.15 2.92
C TYR A 249 6.04 15.61 3.84
N LEU A 250 6.35 16.16 5.01
CA LEU A 250 5.33 16.70 5.92
C LEU A 250 4.66 17.97 5.37
N LEU A 251 5.37 18.83 4.67
CA LEU A 251 4.78 19.98 3.98
C LEU A 251 3.80 19.53 2.89
N ALA A 252 4.19 18.56 2.06
CA ALA A 252 3.32 18.00 1.03
C ALA A 252 2.11 17.28 1.65
N LEU A 253 2.32 16.55 2.76
CA LEU A 253 1.24 15.88 3.50
C LEU A 253 0.22 16.88 4.06
N ARG A 254 0.69 18.02 4.57
CA ARG A 254 -0.19 19.11 5.02
C ARG A 254 -1.11 19.59 3.89
N ASN A 255 -0.57 19.77 2.67
CA ASN A 255 -1.39 20.14 1.51
C ASN A 255 -2.39 19.00 1.18
N GLY A 256 -1.93 17.74 1.22
CA GLY A 256 -2.80 16.58 1.03
C GLY A 256 -3.93 16.49 2.05
N SER A 257 -3.70 16.92 3.29
CA SER A 257 -4.73 16.92 4.35
C SER A 257 -5.88 17.89 4.12
N GLU A 258 -5.72 18.86 3.22
CA GLU A 258 -6.82 19.74 2.77
C GLU A 258 -7.81 18.98 1.86
N ARG A 259 -7.39 17.86 1.26
CA ARG A 259 -8.15 17.07 0.29
C ARG A 259 -8.52 15.67 0.81
N ALA A 260 -7.90 15.20 1.90
CA ALA A 260 -8.05 13.83 2.42
C ALA A 260 -8.10 13.85 3.96
N ASP A 261 -8.85 12.91 4.55
CA ASP A 261 -8.88 12.69 6.01
C ASP A 261 -7.63 11.90 6.44
N ILE A 262 -6.52 12.59 6.69
CA ILE A 262 -5.25 12.01 7.13
C ILE A 262 -5.12 12.20 8.63
N ARG A 263 -5.01 11.10 9.39
CA ARG A 263 -5.10 11.10 10.86
C ARG A 263 -3.80 10.82 11.58
N GLY A 264 -2.76 10.37 10.90
CA GLY A 264 -1.49 10.07 11.56
C GLY A 264 -0.34 9.88 10.58
N PHE A 265 0.88 10.02 11.10
CA PHE A 265 2.12 9.82 10.37
C PHE A 265 3.11 9.05 11.25
N PHE A 266 3.63 7.95 10.74
CA PHE A 266 4.63 7.12 11.39
C PHE A 266 5.91 7.11 10.56
N HIS A 267 6.99 7.60 11.16
CA HIS A 267 8.29 7.60 10.52
C HIS A 267 8.89 6.19 10.50
N TRP A 268 9.38 5.77 9.33
CA TRP A 268 10.09 4.52 9.12
C TRP A 268 11.48 4.81 8.56
N SER A 269 12.48 4.22 9.07
CA SER A 269 13.12 4.17 10.39
C SER A 269 14.55 4.64 10.30
#